data_eeb05f385435c95baf6cf932153e5d0f
#
_entry.id   eeb05f385435c95baf6cf932153e5d0f
#
_cell.length_a   1.000
_cell.length_b   1.000
_cell.length_c   1.000
_cell.angle_alpha   90.00
_cell.angle_beta   90.00
_cell.angle_gamma   90.00
#
_symmetry.space_group_name_H-M   'P 1'
#
loop_
_entity.id
_entity.type
_entity.pdbx_description
1 polymer ?
#
loop_
_entity_poly.entity_id
_entity_poly.type
_entity_poly.pdbx_seq_one_letter_code
_entity_poly.pdbx_strand_id
1 'polypeptide(L)'
;FDFTDGKARDRCLAWPSEDGPIPTLQWEALREGIMDYCYVHTLALQLAAAEKAGGERAGAAQQIRTKLSSLLEKYSHEATYLWGTYSPQSYNFPFAFRSVSNATFAADRKQIESWILELGKD
;
A
#
# COMPACT_ATOMS: atom_id res chain seq x y z
N PHE A 1 14.69 -24.92 1.64
CA PHE A 1 13.48 -24.94 0.83
C PHE A 1 13.32 -26.34 0.27
N ASP A 2 12.30 -27.03 0.68
CA ASP A 2 12.00 -28.36 0.16
C ASP A 2 10.97 -28.21 -0.96
N PHE A 3 11.44 -28.29 -2.20
CA PHE A 3 10.59 -28.28 -3.39
C PHE A 3 9.94 -29.65 -3.65
N THR A 4 10.24 -30.65 -2.80
CA THR A 4 9.85 -32.06 -3.03
C THR A 4 8.61 -32.47 -2.23
N ASP A 5 8.10 -31.60 -1.33
CA ASP A 5 6.97 -31.96 -0.45
C ASP A 5 5.59 -31.90 -1.13
N GLY A 6 5.54 -31.59 -2.43
CA GLY A 6 4.30 -31.50 -3.23
C GLY A 6 3.32 -30.43 -2.76
N LYS A 7 3.70 -29.60 -1.80
CA LYS A 7 2.88 -28.50 -1.30
C LYS A 7 3.33 -27.24 -2.02
N ALA A 8 2.54 -26.78 -2.98
CA ALA A 8 2.70 -25.49 -3.63
C ALA A 8 2.59 -24.35 -2.60
N ARG A 9 3.65 -24.18 -1.81
CA ARG A 9 3.81 -23.05 -0.92
C ARG A 9 4.63 -21.99 -1.63
N ASP A 10 3.99 -21.25 -2.49
CA ASP A 10 4.55 -20.09 -3.19
C ASP A 10 4.82 -18.94 -2.22
N ARG A 11 5.62 -19.21 -1.18
CA ARG A 11 6.11 -18.21 -0.24
C ARG A 11 7.53 -17.77 -0.56
N CYS A 12 8.00 -18.11 -1.75
CA CYS A 12 9.33 -17.71 -2.19
C CYS A 12 9.28 -16.29 -2.75
N LEU A 13 9.96 -15.37 -2.09
CA LEU A 13 10.07 -13.99 -2.56
C LEU A 13 11.05 -13.87 -3.74
N ALA A 14 12.03 -14.77 -3.84
CA ALA A 14 12.99 -14.79 -4.93
C ALA A 14 13.49 -16.22 -5.17
N TRP A 15 13.77 -16.55 -6.43
CA TRP A 15 14.38 -17.80 -6.82
C TRP A 15 15.91 -17.67 -6.82
N PRO A 16 16.67 -18.64 -6.31
CA PRO A 16 18.12 -18.61 -6.41
C PRO A 16 18.55 -18.86 -7.86
N SER A 17 19.55 -18.13 -8.33
CA SER A 17 20.26 -18.40 -9.59
C SER A 17 21.74 -18.08 -9.44
N GLU A 18 22.55 -18.53 -10.41
CA GLU A 18 24.02 -18.27 -10.42
C GLU A 18 24.32 -16.78 -10.55
N ASP A 19 23.48 -16.02 -11.26
CA ASP A 19 23.65 -14.58 -11.50
C ASP A 19 23.00 -13.70 -10.42
N GLY A 20 22.43 -14.31 -9.37
CA GLY A 20 21.74 -13.63 -8.29
C GLY A 20 20.25 -13.98 -8.19
N PRO A 21 19.53 -13.41 -7.23
CA PRO A 21 18.14 -13.75 -6.99
C PRO A 21 17.22 -13.26 -8.12
N ILE A 22 16.37 -14.15 -8.61
CA ILE A 22 15.30 -13.81 -9.58
C ILE A 22 14.05 -13.41 -8.79
N PRO A 23 13.56 -12.17 -8.90
CA PRO A 23 12.39 -11.72 -8.16
C PRO A 23 11.11 -12.45 -8.63
N THR A 24 10.22 -12.72 -7.69
CA THR A 24 8.89 -13.24 -7.95
C THR A 24 7.83 -12.13 -7.96
N LEU A 25 6.60 -12.46 -8.37
CA LEU A 25 5.47 -11.52 -8.25
C LEU A 25 5.23 -11.09 -6.80
N GLN A 26 5.47 -11.99 -5.82
CA GLN A 26 5.37 -11.66 -4.41
C GLN A 26 6.44 -10.64 -3.98
N TRP A 27 7.66 -10.76 -4.50
CA TRP A 27 8.72 -9.78 -4.28
C TRP A 27 8.35 -8.41 -4.83
N GLU A 28 7.86 -8.37 -6.07
CA GLU A 28 7.44 -7.11 -6.69
C GLU A 28 6.25 -6.49 -5.95
N ALA A 29 5.27 -7.30 -5.53
CA ALA A 29 4.14 -6.81 -4.75
C ALA A 29 4.59 -6.23 -3.40
N LEU A 30 5.55 -6.90 -2.72
CA LEU A 30 6.13 -6.39 -1.48
C LEU A 30 6.87 -5.07 -1.71
N ARG A 31 7.68 -5.00 -2.77
CA ARG A 31 8.42 -3.79 -3.15
C ARG A 31 7.48 -2.61 -3.41
N GLU A 32 6.42 -2.83 -4.18
CA GLU A 32 5.40 -1.82 -4.43
C GLU A 32 4.68 -1.38 -3.15
N GLY A 33 4.33 -2.33 -2.28
CA GLY A 33 3.70 -2.02 -0.98
C GLY A 33 4.60 -1.19 -0.07
N ILE A 34 5.93 -1.43 -0.07
CA ILE A 34 6.89 -0.60 0.65
C ILE A 34 6.94 0.81 0.07
N MET A 35 6.90 0.96 -1.27
CA MET A 35 6.87 2.26 -1.92
C MET A 35 5.60 3.03 -1.56
N ASP A 36 4.43 2.39 -1.57
CA ASP A 36 3.17 3.01 -1.17
C ASP A 36 3.19 3.47 0.30
N TYR A 37 3.76 2.65 1.18
CA TYR A 37 3.98 3.04 2.58
C TYR A 37 4.86 4.29 2.67
N CYS A 38 5.94 4.38 1.88
CA CYS A 38 6.82 5.55 1.87
C CYS A 38 6.08 6.81 1.40
N TYR A 39 5.21 6.72 0.40
CA TYR A 39 4.37 7.85 -0.02
C TYR A 39 3.46 8.34 1.10
N VAL A 40 2.70 7.43 1.72
CA VAL A 40 1.79 7.78 2.83
C VAL A 40 2.56 8.37 4.01
N HIS A 41 3.71 7.77 4.36
CA HIS A 41 4.56 8.25 5.45
C HIS A 41 5.11 9.65 5.17
N THR A 42 5.61 9.89 3.95
CA THR A 42 6.12 11.20 3.53
C THR A 42 5.02 12.25 3.62
N LEU A 43 3.82 11.95 3.11
CA LEU A 43 2.68 12.86 3.22
C LEU A 43 2.32 13.15 4.69
N ALA A 44 2.32 12.13 5.55
CA ALA A 44 2.03 12.31 6.98
C ALA A 44 3.02 13.27 7.67
N LEU A 45 4.31 13.17 7.33
CA LEU A 45 5.34 14.09 7.84
C LEU A 45 5.13 15.53 7.35
N GLN A 46 4.81 15.71 6.07
CA GLN A 46 4.54 17.04 5.50
C GLN A 46 3.28 17.66 6.08
N LEU A 47 2.21 16.87 6.30
CA LEU A 47 1.01 17.33 6.97
C LEU A 47 1.31 17.85 8.38
N ALA A 48 2.08 17.09 9.16
CA ALA A 48 2.47 17.50 10.51
C ALA A 48 3.31 18.76 10.51
N ALA A 49 4.21 18.92 9.54
CA ALA A 49 5.01 20.14 9.38
C ALA A 49 4.15 21.35 9.00
N ALA A 50 3.23 21.21 8.06
CA ALA A 50 2.32 22.26 7.62
C ALA A 50 1.35 22.69 8.73
N GLU A 51 0.81 21.75 9.49
CA GLU A 51 -0.04 22.06 10.66
C GLU A 51 0.73 22.86 11.73
N LYS A 52 1.99 22.51 11.97
CA LYS A 52 2.86 23.22 12.91
C LYS A 52 3.22 24.63 12.44
N ALA A 53 3.34 24.84 11.13
CA ALA A 53 3.61 26.16 10.55
C ALA A 53 2.44 27.15 10.69
N GLY A 54 1.20 26.63 10.77
CA GLY A 54 0.00 27.46 10.95
C GLY A 54 -0.47 28.14 9.66
N GLY A 55 -1.41 29.08 9.79
CA GLY A 55 -1.93 29.88 8.69
C GLY A 55 -2.67 29.08 7.61
N GLU A 56 -2.58 29.53 6.35
CA GLU A 56 -3.26 28.87 5.22
C GLU A 56 -2.75 27.44 4.97
N ARG A 57 -1.45 27.20 5.22
CA ARG A 57 -0.86 25.84 5.07
C ARG A 57 -1.50 24.85 6.03
N ALA A 58 -1.79 25.25 7.27
CA ALA A 58 -2.48 24.39 8.22
C ALA A 58 -3.91 24.06 7.78
N GLY A 59 -4.61 25.01 7.19
CA GLY A 59 -5.95 24.80 6.62
C GLY A 59 -5.94 23.81 5.46
N ALA A 60 -4.99 23.95 4.53
CA ALA A 60 -4.81 23.01 3.42
C ALA A 60 -4.43 21.62 3.94
N ALA A 61 -3.50 21.52 4.89
CA ALA A 61 -3.08 20.27 5.51
C ALA A 61 -4.25 19.54 6.17
N GLN A 62 -5.12 20.23 6.88
CA GLN A 62 -6.30 19.64 7.51
C GLN A 62 -7.28 19.05 6.49
N GLN A 63 -7.49 19.72 5.36
CA GLN A 63 -8.33 19.20 4.28
C GLN A 63 -7.74 17.92 3.66
N ILE A 64 -6.44 17.94 3.39
CA ILE A 64 -5.72 16.77 2.84
C ILE A 64 -5.75 15.63 3.85
N ARG A 65 -5.54 15.88 5.14
CA ARG A 65 -5.61 14.86 6.20
C ARG A 65 -6.97 14.16 6.23
N THR A 66 -8.06 14.93 6.11
CA THR A 66 -9.41 14.35 6.06
C THR A 66 -9.59 13.43 4.85
N LYS A 67 -9.13 13.88 3.67
CA LYS A 67 -9.19 13.07 2.44
C LYS A 67 -8.31 11.80 2.55
N LEU A 68 -7.11 11.93 3.10
CA LEU A 68 -6.21 10.79 3.33
C LEU A 68 -6.83 9.78 4.31
N SER A 69 -7.45 10.24 5.40
CA SER A 69 -8.13 9.34 6.35
C SER A 69 -9.25 8.54 5.69
N SER A 70 -10.09 9.18 4.87
CA SER A 70 -11.15 8.49 4.13
C SER A 70 -10.60 7.47 3.12
N LEU A 71 -9.46 7.81 2.48
CA LEU A 71 -8.79 6.91 1.56
C LEU A 71 -8.23 5.68 2.30
N LEU A 72 -7.55 5.88 3.43
CA LEU A 72 -7.00 4.79 4.24
C LEU A 72 -8.09 3.90 4.85
N GLU A 73 -9.22 4.48 5.26
CA GLU A 73 -10.37 3.74 5.77
C GLU A 73 -10.91 2.76 4.73
N LYS A 74 -11.02 3.17 3.47
CA LYS A 74 -11.41 2.32 2.35
C LYS A 74 -10.52 1.07 2.25
N TYR A 75 -9.18 1.25 2.32
CA TYR A 75 -8.24 0.13 2.26
C TYR A 75 -8.24 -0.72 3.53
N SER A 76 -8.41 -0.11 4.70
CA SER A 76 -8.53 -0.82 5.97
C SER A 76 -9.74 -1.75 5.98
N HIS A 77 -10.87 -1.31 5.45
CA HIS A 77 -12.08 -2.12 5.33
C HIS A 77 -11.85 -3.35 4.44
N GLU A 78 -11.22 -3.17 3.28
CA GLU A 78 -10.89 -4.28 2.38
C GLU A 78 -9.91 -5.28 3.02
N ALA A 79 -8.88 -4.80 3.71
CA ALA A 79 -7.92 -5.64 4.42
C ALA A 79 -8.61 -6.45 5.53
N THR A 80 -9.52 -5.85 6.29
CA THR A 80 -10.29 -6.52 7.33
C THR A 80 -11.17 -7.62 6.74
N TYR A 81 -11.79 -7.37 5.60
CA TYR A 81 -12.58 -8.38 4.90
C TYR A 81 -11.73 -9.58 4.49
N LEU A 82 -10.55 -9.36 3.94
CA LEU A 82 -9.63 -10.42 3.54
C LEU A 82 -9.18 -11.28 4.73
N TRP A 83 -8.86 -10.66 5.87
CA TRP A 83 -8.49 -11.38 7.08
C TRP A 83 -9.67 -12.13 7.71
N GLY A 84 -10.87 -11.54 7.71
CA GLY A 84 -12.07 -12.15 8.27
C GLY A 84 -12.58 -13.37 7.49
N THR A 85 -12.26 -13.46 6.19
CA THR A 85 -12.63 -14.60 5.34
C THR A 85 -11.57 -15.70 5.27
N TYR A 86 -10.41 -15.49 5.89
CA TYR A 86 -9.36 -16.50 5.94
C TYR A 86 -9.77 -17.64 6.87
N SER A 87 -10.13 -18.77 6.30
CA SER A 87 -10.23 -20.05 7.00
C SER A 87 -8.99 -20.87 6.69
N PRO A 88 -8.27 -21.41 7.70
CA PRO A 88 -7.13 -22.29 7.46
C PRO A 88 -7.48 -23.55 6.65
N GLN A 89 -8.77 -23.87 6.55
CA GLN A 89 -9.30 -25.04 5.86
C GLN A 89 -9.76 -24.75 4.42
N SER A 90 -9.92 -23.47 4.04
CA SER A 90 -10.26 -23.11 2.67
C SER A 90 -9.06 -22.47 2.00
N TYR A 91 -8.46 -23.17 1.04
CA TYR A 91 -7.42 -22.64 0.16
C TYR A 91 -7.96 -21.64 -0.89
N ASN A 92 -9.24 -21.31 -0.81
CA ASN A 92 -9.87 -20.31 -1.66
C ASN A 92 -9.60 -18.92 -1.08
N PHE A 93 -8.44 -18.38 -1.39
CA PHE A 93 -8.17 -16.97 -1.20
C PHE A 93 -9.05 -16.18 -2.17
N PRO A 94 -9.90 -15.27 -1.71
CA PRO A 94 -10.43 -14.24 -2.58
C PRO A 94 -9.27 -13.29 -2.92
N PHE A 95 -8.56 -13.58 -4.01
CA PHE A 95 -7.41 -12.78 -4.47
C PHE A 95 -7.79 -11.41 -5.03
N ALA A 96 -9.04 -11.01 -4.94
CA ALA A 96 -9.50 -9.75 -5.46
C ALA A 96 -10.08 -8.87 -4.34
N PHE A 97 -9.55 -7.68 -4.19
CA PHE A 97 -10.27 -6.61 -3.52
C PHE A 97 -11.60 -6.39 -4.24
N ARG A 98 -12.71 -6.41 -3.51
CA ARG A 98 -14.04 -6.28 -4.12
C ARG A 98 -14.33 -4.88 -4.62
N SER A 99 -13.81 -3.86 -3.94
CA SER A 99 -14.07 -2.45 -4.22
C SER A 99 -12.88 -1.71 -4.83
N VAL A 100 -11.69 -2.31 -4.86
CA VAL A 100 -10.47 -1.65 -5.34
C VAL A 100 -9.91 -2.38 -6.55
N SER A 101 -10.03 -1.77 -7.73
CA SER A 101 -9.37 -2.23 -8.95
C SER A 101 -7.92 -1.69 -9.03
N ASN A 102 -7.09 -2.30 -9.89
CA ASN A 102 -5.74 -1.79 -10.17
C ASN A 102 -5.78 -0.33 -10.67
N ALA A 103 -6.78 0.04 -11.46
CA ALA A 103 -6.94 1.42 -11.95
C ALA A 103 -7.26 2.37 -10.79
N THR A 104 -8.12 1.97 -9.86
CA THR A 104 -8.46 2.73 -8.66
C THR A 104 -7.22 2.92 -7.79
N PHE A 105 -6.45 1.86 -7.56
CA PHE A 105 -5.22 1.90 -6.77
C PHE A 105 -4.19 2.87 -7.37
N ALA A 106 -3.98 2.81 -8.70
CA ALA A 106 -3.08 3.71 -9.39
C ALA A 106 -3.53 5.19 -9.32
N ALA A 107 -4.84 5.44 -9.37
CA ALA A 107 -5.41 6.78 -9.23
C ALA A 107 -5.21 7.32 -7.81
N ASP A 108 -5.44 6.50 -6.79
CA ASP A 108 -5.26 6.87 -5.39
C ASP A 108 -3.77 7.18 -5.07
N ARG A 109 -2.83 6.40 -5.63
CA ARG A 109 -1.38 6.68 -5.54
C ARG A 109 -1.04 8.05 -6.13
N LYS A 110 -1.50 8.33 -7.35
CA LYS A 110 -1.29 9.63 -7.99
C LYS A 110 -1.88 10.79 -7.20
N GLN A 111 -2.99 10.56 -6.52
CA GLN A 111 -3.59 11.56 -5.65
C GLN A 111 -2.70 11.86 -4.43
N ILE A 112 -2.09 10.85 -3.81
CA ILE A 112 -1.13 11.03 -2.71
C ILE A 112 0.11 11.78 -3.20
N GLU A 113 0.66 11.43 -4.36
CA GLU A 113 1.77 12.14 -4.99
C GLU A 113 1.44 13.63 -5.22
N SER A 114 0.23 13.92 -5.72
CA SER A 114 -0.25 15.29 -5.91
C SER A 114 -0.28 16.09 -4.61
N TRP A 115 -0.75 15.50 -3.52
CA TRP A 115 -0.78 16.16 -2.19
C TRP A 115 0.63 16.41 -1.63
N ILE A 116 1.56 15.46 -1.84
CA ILE A 116 2.97 15.65 -1.47
C ILE A 116 3.57 16.85 -2.21
N LEU A 117 3.33 16.95 -3.51
CA LEU A 117 3.82 18.05 -4.33
C LEU A 117 3.15 19.39 -3.98
N GLU A 118 1.88 19.38 -3.60
CA GLU A 118 1.15 20.57 -3.17
C GLU A 118 1.71 21.14 -1.86
N LEU A 119 1.93 20.29 -0.86
CA LEU A 119 2.48 20.69 0.44
C LEU A 119 3.98 21.00 0.40
N GLY A 120 4.70 20.48 -0.58
CA GLY A 120 6.15 20.72 -0.76
C GLY A 120 6.49 22.01 -1.50
N LYS A 121 5.50 22.74 -1.98
CA LYS A 121 5.71 24.09 -2.59
C LYS A 121 5.89 25.11 -1.46
N ASP A 122 7.08 25.67 -1.37
CA ASP A 122 7.42 26.79 -0.48
C ASP A 122 6.83 28.10 -1.00
#